data_d0819d0fcf0d1f006f38548115b023c1
#
_entry.id   d0819d0fcf0d1f006f38548115b023c1
#
_cell.length_a   1.000
_cell.length_b   1.000
_cell.length_c   1.000
_cell.angle_alpha   90.00
_cell.angle_beta   90.00
_cell.angle_gamma   90.00
#
_symmetry.space_group_name_H-M   'P 1'
#
loop_
_entity.id
_entity.type
_entity.pdbx_description
1 polymer ?
#
loop_
_entity_poly.entity_id
_entity_poly.type
_entity_poly.pdbx_seq_one_letter_code
_entity_poly.pdbx_strand_id
1 'polypeptide(L)'
;QVQGHIKIFDPESGEVFVNKRNAIHYENMSEALAMSLANKTNGFVHEMHFGNGGTSVDPTGVITYLPANNTGQSANLYNPTYYKVVDDTSSLNTDPVRNKIQVSHTSSLVYTDIVVSCLLDYGEPSGQAAFDNASNFESTYVFDELGLKSWNGTVGTGNLLTHVVFHPVQKSLNRLIQIDYTVRIQTLTNLSTIS
;
A
#
# COMPACT_ATOMS: atom_id res chain seq x y z
N GLN A 1 5.57 -6.22 -17.46
CA GLN A 1 6.27 -5.47 -16.41
C GLN A 1 5.26 -4.78 -15.49
N VAL A 2 5.50 -4.84 -14.18
CA VAL A 2 4.70 -4.16 -13.17
C VAL A 2 5.62 -3.22 -12.39
N GLN A 3 5.19 -1.98 -12.21
CA GLN A 3 5.91 -0.97 -11.44
C GLN A 3 4.96 -0.33 -10.44
N GLY A 4 5.49 0.13 -9.33
CA GLY A 4 4.72 0.81 -8.32
C GLY A 4 5.32 2.15 -7.94
N HIS A 5 4.46 3.07 -7.54
CA HIS A 5 4.81 4.39 -7.06
C HIS A 5 3.86 4.80 -5.94
N ILE A 6 4.41 5.37 -4.88
CA ILE A 6 3.63 5.84 -3.74
C ILE A 6 3.83 7.34 -3.53
N LYS A 7 2.73 8.02 -3.22
CA LYS A 7 2.72 9.41 -2.74
C LYS A 7 1.91 9.48 -1.46
N ILE A 8 2.52 10.01 -0.41
CA ILE A 8 1.86 10.25 0.89
C ILE A 8 1.90 11.76 1.12
N PHE A 9 0.73 12.35 1.35
CA PHE A 9 0.61 13.80 1.45
C PHE A 9 -0.57 14.21 2.32
N ASP A 10 -0.53 15.45 2.79
CA ASP A 10 -1.65 16.10 3.44
C ASP A 10 -2.54 16.76 2.36
N PRO A 11 -3.78 16.30 2.16
CA PRO A 11 -4.64 16.84 1.11
C PRO A 11 -5.15 18.26 1.38
N GLU A 12 -5.08 18.73 2.62
CA GLU A 12 -5.49 20.10 2.97
C GLU A 12 -4.36 21.11 2.74
N SER A 13 -3.14 20.82 3.20
CA SER A 13 -2.00 21.71 3.04
C SER A 13 -1.21 21.50 1.74
N GLY A 14 -1.32 20.34 1.13
CA GLY A 14 -0.52 19.92 -0.02
C GLY A 14 0.89 19.46 0.32
N GLU A 15 1.25 19.40 1.60
CA GLU A 15 2.58 18.93 2.04
C GLU A 15 2.78 17.46 1.65
N VAL A 16 3.90 17.17 0.98
CA VAL A 16 4.25 15.82 0.54
C VAL A 16 5.28 15.23 1.49
N PHE A 17 4.97 14.09 2.11
CA PHE A 17 5.86 13.38 3.03
C PHE A 17 6.70 12.33 2.32
N VAL A 18 6.11 11.62 1.36
CA VAL A 18 6.75 10.55 0.61
C VAL A 18 6.32 10.62 -0.84
N ASN A 19 7.27 10.46 -1.74
CA ASN A 19 7.04 10.39 -3.18
C ASN A 19 8.15 9.56 -3.80
N LYS A 20 7.92 8.26 -3.95
CA LYS A 20 8.97 7.32 -4.39
C LYS A 20 8.42 6.07 -5.06
N ARG A 21 9.29 5.35 -5.76
CA ARG A 21 8.99 4.02 -6.27
C ARG A 21 8.95 3.01 -5.12
N ASN A 22 8.15 1.96 -5.31
CA ASN A 22 8.05 0.87 -4.35
C ASN A 22 8.48 -0.46 -4.98
N ALA A 23 8.69 -1.44 -4.11
CA ALA A 23 8.95 -2.81 -4.53
C ALA A 23 7.65 -3.57 -4.78
N ILE A 24 7.62 -4.33 -5.85
CA ILE A 24 6.56 -5.27 -6.20
C ILE A 24 6.95 -6.66 -5.70
N HIS A 25 6.04 -7.35 -5.06
CA HIS A 25 6.17 -8.76 -4.76
C HIS A 25 5.76 -9.56 -6.00
N TYR A 26 6.73 -9.88 -6.85
CA TYR A 26 6.46 -10.39 -8.20
C TYR A 26 5.68 -11.70 -8.20
N GLU A 27 6.00 -12.63 -7.30
CA GLU A 27 5.28 -13.91 -7.17
C GLU A 27 3.79 -13.67 -6.86
N ASN A 28 3.50 -12.97 -5.78
CA ASN A 28 2.12 -12.71 -5.35
C ASN A 28 1.36 -11.83 -6.34
N MET A 29 2.04 -10.87 -6.96
CA MET A 29 1.43 -10.02 -7.99
C MET A 29 1.09 -10.81 -9.24
N SER A 30 1.94 -11.73 -9.68
CA SER A 30 1.67 -12.57 -10.85
C SER A 30 0.45 -13.46 -10.63
N GLU A 31 0.33 -14.06 -9.45
CA GLU A 31 -0.83 -14.84 -9.06
C GLU A 31 -2.10 -13.98 -9.01
N ALA A 32 -2.03 -12.80 -8.39
CA ALA A 32 -3.15 -11.87 -8.28
C ALA A 32 -3.67 -11.43 -9.66
N LEU A 33 -2.76 -11.12 -10.59
CA LEU A 33 -3.13 -10.75 -11.96
C LEU A 33 -3.80 -11.91 -12.70
N ALA A 34 -3.26 -13.11 -12.58
CA ALA A 34 -3.84 -14.30 -13.21
C ALA A 34 -5.23 -14.61 -12.64
N MET A 35 -5.39 -14.54 -11.33
CA MET A 35 -6.68 -14.76 -10.66
C MET A 35 -7.72 -13.71 -11.09
N SER A 36 -7.32 -12.45 -11.18
CA SER A 36 -8.20 -11.36 -11.59
C SER A 36 -8.64 -11.51 -13.05
N LEU A 37 -7.72 -11.80 -13.96
CA LEU A 37 -8.04 -12.03 -15.38
C LEU A 37 -8.92 -13.27 -15.59
N ALA A 38 -8.72 -14.31 -14.78
CA ALA A 38 -9.51 -15.54 -14.84
C ALA A 38 -10.88 -15.42 -14.15
N ASN A 39 -11.24 -14.24 -13.66
CA ASN A 39 -12.47 -13.99 -12.91
C ASN A 39 -12.64 -14.93 -11.71
N LYS A 40 -11.56 -15.15 -10.99
CA LYS A 40 -11.61 -15.91 -9.74
C LYS A 40 -11.99 -14.99 -8.58
N THR A 41 -12.46 -15.57 -7.49
CA THR A 41 -13.00 -14.83 -6.34
C THR A 41 -11.93 -14.18 -5.46
N ASN A 42 -10.68 -14.54 -5.66
CA ASN A 42 -9.53 -14.03 -4.89
C ASN A 42 -8.54 -13.34 -5.83
N GLY A 43 -7.58 -12.62 -5.24
CA GLY A 43 -6.42 -12.09 -5.96
C GLY A 43 -6.49 -10.60 -6.29
N PHE A 44 -7.65 -9.95 -6.26
CA PHE A 44 -7.73 -8.50 -6.46
C PHE A 44 -7.25 -7.74 -5.22
N VAL A 45 -6.82 -6.49 -5.40
CA VAL A 45 -6.41 -5.61 -4.31
C VAL A 45 -7.61 -5.32 -3.41
N HIS A 46 -7.44 -5.48 -2.10
CA HIS A 46 -8.52 -5.28 -1.14
C HIS A 46 -8.18 -4.29 -0.03
N GLU A 47 -6.99 -4.42 0.60
CA GLU A 47 -6.59 -3.55 1.71
C GLU A 47 -5.25 -2.88 1.47
N MET A 48 -5.09 -1.73 2.11
CA MET A 48 -3.80 -1.11 2.32
C MET A 48 -3.37 -1.32 3.78
N HIS A 49 -2.19 -1.88 3.99
CA HIS A 49 -1.63 -2.19 5.30
C HIS A 49 -0.54 -1.20 5.66
N PHE A 50 -0.53 -0.79 6.92
CA PHE A 50 0.41 0.16 7.50
C PHE A 50 1.20 -0.52 8.60
N GLY A 51 2.47 -0.17 8.74
CA GLY A 51 3.32 -0.70 9.78
C GLY A 51 4.41 0.27 10.21
N ASN A 52 5.15 -0.10 11.25
CA ASN A 52 6.19 0.72 11.84
C ASN A 52 7.49 -0.06 12.12
N GLY A 53 7.73 -1.15 11.40
CA GLY A 53 8.93 -1.99 11.55
C GLY A 53 9.98 -1.79 10.46
N GLY A 54 9.78 -0.85 9.53
CA GLY A 54 10.65 -0.69 8.37
C GLY A 54 11.92 0.10 8.63
N THR A 55 11.99 0.89 9.69
CA THR A 55 13.15 1.71 10.04
C THR A 55 13.59 1.49 11.48
N SER A 56 14.87 1.78 11.73
CA SER A 56 15.41 1.83 13.07
C SER A 56 16.30 3.07 13.22
N VAL A 57 16.38 3.60 14.44
CA VAL A 57 17.20 4.77 14.76
C VAL A 57 18.32 4.30 15.70
N ASP A 58 19.57 4.57 15.34
CA ASP A 58 20.71 4.28 16.19
C ASP A 58 20.85 5.34 17.31
N PRO A 59 21.74 5.12 18.31
CA PRO A 59 21.95 6.08 19.40
C PRO A 59 22.42 7.47 18.93
N THR A 60 22.94 7.60 17.72
CA THR A 60 23.41 8.88 17.15
C THR A 60 22.29 9.60 16.36
N GLY A 61 21.10 9.00 16.25
CA GLY A 61 19.96 9.57 15.52
C GLY A 61 19.94 9.23 14.04
N VAL A 62 20.81 8.37 13.55
CA VAL A 62 20.81 7.93 12.16
C VAL A 62 19.73 6.90 11.93
N ILE A 63 18.90 7.14 10.90
CA ILE A 63 17.83 6.23 10.49
C ILE A 63 18.36 5.22 9.49
N THR A 64 18.12 3.94 9.77
CA THR A 64 18.42 2.82 8.87
C THR A 64 17.11 2.25 8.33
N TYR A 65 17.06 2.01 7.03
CA TYR A 65 15.90 1.46 6.33
C TYR A 65 16.12 -0.02 6.05
N LEU A 66 15.16 -0.85 6.41
CA LEU A 66 15.15 -2.24 6.02
C LEU A 66 14.74 -2.39 4.55
N PRO A 67 15.21 -3.43 3.85
CA PRO A 67 14.77 -3.69 2.48
C PRO A 67 13.30 -4.11 2.46
N ALA A 68 12.61 -3.82 1.35
CA ALA A 68 11.24 -4.27 1.17
C ALA A 68 11.14 -5.80 1.15
N ASN A 69 10.09 -6.34 1.77
CA ASN A 69 9.76 -7.77 1.72
C ASN A 69 9.04 -8.08 0.41
N ASN A 70 9.77 -8.56 -0.57
CA ASN A 70 9.25 -8.83 -1.92
C ASN A 70 9.49 -10.26 -2.40
N THR A 71 9.82 -11.17 -1.50
CA THR A 71 10.04 -12.59 -1.78
C THR A 71 9.37 -13.47 -0.74
N GLY A 72 8.94 -14.65 -1.16
CA GLY A 72 8.20 -15.60 -0.33
C GLY A 72 6.71 -15.28 -0.27
N GLN A 73 5.87 -16.25 -0.62
CA GLN A 73 4.42 -16.06 -0.72
C GLN A 73 3.78 -15.55 0.58
N SER A 74 4.34 -15.94 1.72
CA SER A 74 3.86 -15.54 3.06
C SER A 74 4.51 -14.25 3.59
N ALA A 75 5.21 -13.50 2.77
CA ALA A 75 5.80 -12.21 3.18
C ALA A 75 4.74 -11.26 3.75
N ASN A 76 5.14 -10.44 4.70
CA ASN A 76 4.30 -9.42 5.31
C ASN A 76 5.11 -8.16 5.61
N LEU A 77 4.44 -7.11 6.07
CA LEU A 77 5.13 -5.97 6.68
C LEU A 77 5.97 -6.45 7.88
N TYR A 78 7.01 -5.71 8.20
CA TYR A 78 7.86 -6.03 9.35
C TYR A 78 7.10 -5.97 10.67
N ASN A 79 6.28 -4.95 10.85
CA ASN A 79 5.40 -4.81 12.01
C ASN A 79 4.07 -4.16 11.59
N PRO A 80 3.11 -4.94 11.12
CA PRO A 80 1.81 -4.43 10.74
C PRO A 80 1.04 -3.92 11.95
N THR A 81 0.47 -2.71 11.86
CA THR A 81 -0.24 -2.06 12.96
C THR A 81 -1.67 -1.67 12.62
N TYR A 82 -1.95 -1.44 11.35
CA TYR A 82 -3.26 -0.97 10.92
C TYR A 82 -3.51 -1.32 9.46
N TYR A 83 -4.76 -1.51 9.08
CA TYR A 83 -5.16 -1.62 7.68
C TYR A 83 -6.49 -0.93 7.43
N LYS A 84 -6.71 -0.50 6.18
CA LYS A 84 -7.99 -0.03 5.67
C LYS A 84 -8.38 -0.78 4.41
N VAL A 85 -9.66 -1.07 4.28
CA VAL A 85 -10.22 -1.60 3.04
C VAL A 85 -10.27 -0.46 2.03
N VAL A 86 -9.66 -0.68 0.86
CA VAL A 86 -9.62 0.29 -0.24
C VAL A 86 -10.40 -0.17 -1.47
N ASP A 87 -10.84 -1.41 -1.49
CA ASP A 87 -11.76 -1.91 -2.51
C ASP A 87 -13.13 -1.25 -2.31
N ASP A 88 -13.46 -0.34 -3.22
CA ASP A 88 -14.70 0.43 -3.18
C ASP A 88 -15.95 -0.39 -3.51
N THR A 89 -15.79 -1.63 -3.98
CA THR A 89 -16.90 -2.57 -4.21
C THR A 89 -17.18 -3.46 -3.00
N SER A 90 -16.29 -3.46 -2.00
CA SER A 90 -16.44 -4.29 -0.80
C SER A 90 -17.42 -3.67 0.19
N SER A 91 -18.30 -4.49 0.75
CA SER A 91 -19.20 -4.10 1.85
C SER A 91 -18.45 -3.78 3.15
N LEU A 92 -17.19 -4.16 3.25
CA LEU A 92 -16.32 -3.86 4.40
C LEU A 92 -15.67 -2.48 4.29
N ASN A 93 -15.78 -1.80 3.14
CA ASN A 93 -15.28 -0.44 2.97
C ASN A 93 -16.30 0.55 3.53
N THR A 94 -15.93 1.26 4.58
CA THR A 94 -16.81 2.21 5.27
C THR A 94 -16.85 3.60 4.63
N ASP A 95 -15.94 3.87 3.69
CA ASP A 95 -15.89 5.15 2.97
C ASP A 95 -15.36 4.94 1.53
N PRO A 96 -16.20 4.35 0.65
CA PRO A 96 -15.76 4.00 -0.71
C PRO A 96 -15.60 5.19 -1.64
N VAL A 97 -15.98 6.38 -1.23
CA VAL A 97 -15.76 7.61 -2.00
C VAL A 97 -14.31 8.06 -1.91
N ARG A 98 -13.71 7.96 -0.73
CA ARG A 98 -12.35 8.42 -0.45
C ARG A 98 -11.32 7.29 -0.41
N ASN A 99 -11.75 6.05 -0.19
CA ASN A 99 -10.90 4.85 -0.25
C ASN A 99 -11.38 4.01 -1.41
N LYS A 100 -10.64 4.04 -2.50
CA LYS A 100 -11.10 3.49 -3.78
C LYS A 100 -9.95 3.05 -4.67
N ILE A 101 -10.30 2.24 -5.66
CA ILE A 101 -9.38 1.76 -6.68
C ILE A 101 -9.92 2.20 -8.05
N GLN A 102 -9.10 2.93 -8.80
CA GLN A 102 -9.43 3.43 -10.12
C GLN A 102 -8.48 2.86 -11.15
N VAL A 103 -9.02 2.54 -12.33
CA VAL A 103 -8.22 2.15 -13.50
C VAL A 103 -8.13 3.35 -14.41
N SER A 104 -6.89 3.73 -14.77
CA SER A 104 -6.61 4.83 -15.68
C SER A 104 -5.88 4.31 -16.89
N HIS A 105 -6.54 4.41 -18.05
CA HIS A 105 -5.99 3.99 -19.34
C HIS A 105 -6.18 5.09 -20.38
N THR A 106 -5.14 5.31 -21.16
CA THR A 106 -5.21 6.18 -22.35
C THR A 106 -5.05 5.31 -23.58
N SER A 107 -5.97 5.45 -24.51
CA SER A 107 -5.94 4.70 -25.78
C SER A 107 -4.61 4.88 -26.49
N SER A 108 -4.11 3.82 -27.09
CA SER A 108 -2.81 3.71 -27.79
C SER A 108 -1.59 3.56 -26.88
N LEU A 109 -1.74 3.63 -25.57
CA LEU A 109 -0.63 3.35 -24.66
C LEU A 109 -0.58 1.87 -24.28
N VAL A 110 0.62 1.35 -24.13
CA VAL A 110 0.88 -0.07 -23.81
C VAL A 110 0.89 -0.35 -22.31
N TYR A 111 0.49 0.61 -21.51
CA TYR A 111 0.37 0.47 -20.06
C TYR A 111 -0.98 0.97 -19.57
N THR A 112 -1.35 0.51 -18.40
CA THR A 112 -2.54 0.94 -17.67
C THR A 112 -2.17 1.09 -16.20
N ASP A 113 -2.65 2.14 -15.58
CA ASP A 113 -2.42 2.41 -14.16
C ASP A 113 -3.63 2.01 -13.32
N ILE A 114 -3.36 1.34 -12.22
CA ILE A 114 -4.31 1.16 -11.13
C ILE A 114 -3.91 2.16 -10.05
N VAL A 115 -4.81 3.05 -9.68
CA VAL A 115 -4.58 4.05 -8.63
C VAL A 115 -5.42 3.68 -7.42
N VAL A 116 -4.75 3.32 -6.34
CA VAL A 116 -5.36 3.01 -5.05
C VAL A 116 -5.23 4.24 -4.17
N SER A 117 -6.37 4.83 -3.81
CA SER A 117 -6.44 5.97 -2.92
C SER A 117 -6.92 5.53 -1.55
N CYS A 118 -6.20 5.92 -0.50
CA CYS A 118 -6.55 5.63 0.89
C CYS A 118 -6.42 6.91 1.70
N LEU A 119 -7.47 7.23 2.46
CA LEU A 119 -7.46 8.37 3.36
C LEU A 119 -7.43 7.90 4.81
N LEU A 120 -6.43 8.36 5.56
CA LEU A 120 -6.47 8.35 7.02
C LEU A 120 -7.19 9.62 7.47
N ASP A 121 -8.45 9.46 7.84
CA ASP A 121 -9.36 10.54 8.18
C ASP A 121 -9.08 11.11 9.60
N TYR A 122 -9.78 12.15 9.95
CA TYR A 122 -9.82 12.63 11.34
C TYR A 122 -10.23 11.49 12.27
N GLY A 123 -9.57 11.37 13.41
CA GLY A 123 -9.82 10.28 14.34
C GLY A 123 -9.27 8.92 13.92
N GLU A 124 -8.60 8.82 12.78
CA GLU A 124 -7.96 7.59 12.32
C GLU A 124 -6.42 7.67 12.39
N PRO A 125 -5.72 6.56 12.61
CA PRO A 125 -6.25 5.22 12.84
C PRO A 125 -6.86 5.05 14.22
N SER A 126 -7.78 4.08 14.35
CA SER A 126 -8.36 3.68 15.62
C SER A 126 -8.54 2.17 15.67
N GLY A 127 -8.38 1.58 16.84
CA GLY A 127 -8.44 0.14 17.01
C GLY A 127 -7.29 -0.61 16.36
N GLN A 128 -7.46 -1.90 16.13
CA GLN A 128 -6.43 -2.81 15.67
C GLN A 128 -5.18 -2.72 16.58
N ALA A 129 -3.98 -2.75 16.01
CA ALA A 129 -2.72 -2.60 16.75
C ALA A 129 -2.08 -1.22 16.55
N ALA A 130 -2.87 -0.20 16.17
CA ALA A 130 -2.35 1.10 15.76
C ALA A 130 -1.48 1.77 16.82
N PHE A 131 -1.82 1.61 18.10
CA PHE A 131 -1.12 2.23 19.23
C PHE A 131 -0.48 1.23 20.20
N ASP A 132 -0.49 -0.08 19.88
CA ASP A 132 -0.03 -1.11 20.82
C ASP A 132 1.45 -1.01 21.18
N ASN A 133 2.28 -0.44 20.31
CA ASN A 133 3.69 -0.18 20.57
C ASN A 133 3.97 1.31 20.82
N ALA A 134 2.93 2.06 21.17
CA ALA A 134 3.06 3.49 21.34
C ALA A 134 3.78 3.83 22.63
N SER A 135 5.05 4.17 22.50
CA SER A 135 5.68 5.12 23.41
C SER A 135 5.08 6.54 23.24
N ASN A 136 4.03 6.68 22.47
CA ASN A 136 3.39 7.95 22.14
C ASN A 136 2.17 8.19 23.03
N PHE A 137 2.41 8.95 24.08
CA PHE A 137 1.34 9.46 24.95
C PHE A 137 0.50 10.58 24.32
N GLU A 138 0.76 10.94 23.06
CA GLU A 138 0.19 12.11 22.39
C GLU A 138 -0.84 11.77 21.30
N SER A 139 -1.37 10.56 21.26
CA SER A 139 -2.33 10.12 20.23
C SER A 139 -1.81 10.32 18.80
N THR A 140 -0.52 10.16 18.60
CA THR A 140 0.12 10.26 17.30
C THR A 140 0.44 8.86 16.78
N TYR A 141 -0.05 8.56 15.59
CA TYR A 141 0.26 7.34 14.88
C TYR A 141 1.51 7.55 14.02
N VAL A 142 2.47 6.63 14.09
CA VAL A 142 3.69 6.68 13.29
C VAL A 142 3.76 5.43 12.44
N PHE A 143 4.01 5.60 11.15
CA PHE A 143 4.21 4.50 10.22
C PHE A 143 5.37 4.79 9.26
N ASP A 144 6.10 3.76 8.89
CA ASP A 144 7.29 3.83 8.04
C ASP A 144 7.29 2.76 6.95
N GLU A 145 6.21 2.00 6.84
CA GLU A 145 6.04 0.98 5.82
C GLU A 145 4.58 0.85 5.41
N LEU A 146 4.36 0.51 4.15
CA LEU A 146 3.06 0.25 3.57
C LEU A 146 3.10 -0.94 2.63
N GLY A 147 1.98 -1.61 2.46
CA GLY A 147 1.79 -2.64 1.46
C GLY A 147 0.34 -2.78 1.05
N LEU A 148 0.12 -3.19 -0.18
CA LEU A 148 -1.18 -3.62 -0.66
C LEU A 148 -1.33 -5.12 -0.45
N LYS A 149 -2.48 -5.55 0.01
CA LYS A 149 -2.82 -6.97 0.13
C LYS A 149 -4.03 -7.33 -0.70
N SER A 150 -4.01 -8.55 -1.22
CA SER A 150 -5.10 -9.12 -2.00
C SER A 150 -6.22 -9.64 -1.10
N TRP A 151 -7.40 -9.85 -1.71
CA TRP A 151 -8.49 -10.58 -1.07
C TRP A 151 -8.27 -12.08 -1.18
N ASN A 152 -8.50 -12.82 -0.09
CA ASN A 152 -8.46 -14.27 -0.06
C ASN A 152 -9.68 -14.91 0.63
N GLY A 153 -10.74 -14.13 0.83
CA GLY A 153 -11.94 -14.59 1.53
C GLY A 153 -12.07 -14.06 2.95
N THR A 154 -10.99 -13.59 3.57
CA THR A 154 -10.98 -13.03 4.93
C THR A 154 -10.16 -11.75 4.94
N VAL A 155 -10.73 -10.66 5.48
CA VAL A 155 -10.03 -9.38 5.59
C VAL A 155 -8.75 -9.51 6.42
N GLY A 156 -7.70 -8.86 5.96
CA GLY A 156 -6.41 -8.81 6.67
C GLY A 156 -5.48 -9.98 6.40
N THR A 157 -5.91 -11.03 5.71
CA THR A 157 -5.16 -12.28 5.55
C THR A 157 -4.67 -12.56 4.13
N GLY A 158 -4.93 -11.67 3.19
CA GLY A 158 -4.47 -11.81 1.81
C GLY A 158 -2.97 -11.73 1.65
N ASN A 159 -2.50 -12.01 0.44
CA ASN A 159 -1.07 -11.96 0.13
C ASN A 159 -0.58 -10.53 -0.07
N LEU A 160 0.63 -10.27 0.38
CA LEU A 160 1.32 -9.00 0.16
C LEU A 160 1.69 -8.87 -1.32
N LEU A 161 1.19 -7.84 -1.97
CA LEU A 161 1.43 -7.57 -3.40
C LEU A 161 2.55 -6.56 -3.62
N THR A 162 2.70 -5.65 -2.68
CA THR A 162 3.68 -4.56 -2.73
C THR A 162 4.19 -4.27 -1.33
N HIS A 163 5.41 -3.76 -1.23
CA HIS A 163 5.96 -3.28 0.04
C HIS A 163 6.87 -2.09 -0.21
N VAL A 164 6.71 -1.06 0.59
CA VAL A 164 7.57 0.13 0.57
C VAL A 164 7.93 0.52 1.98
N VAL A 165 9.19 0.89 2.17
CA VAL A 165 9.74 1.41 3.42
C VAL A 165 10.18 2.85 3.16
N PHE A 166 9.86 3.75 4.08
CA PHE A 166 10.13 5.19 3.93
C PHE A 166 10.42 5.84 5.28
N HIS A 167 10.84 7.09 5.25
CA HIS A 167 11.03 7.88 6.46
C HIS A 167 9.72 7.94 7.27
N PRO A 168 9.76 7.72 8.60
CA PRO A 168 8.55 7.68 9.42
C PRO A 168 7.65 8.91 9.21
N VAL A 169 6.37 8.65 9.03
CA VAL A 169 5.31 9.65 8.88
C VAL A 169 4.45 9.63 10.13
N GLN A 170 4.17 10.83 10.65
CA GLN A 170 3.33 11.00 11.85
C GLN A 170 1.92 11.41 11.44
N LYS A 171 0.93 10.72 11.98
CA LYS A 171 -0.49 11.02 11.78
C LYS A 171 -1.14 11.33 13.13
N SER A 172 -1.46 12.59 13.36
CA SER A 172 -2.31 12.99 14.49
C SER A 172 -3.79 12.77 14.16
N LEU A 173 -4.64 12.67 15.19
CA LEU A 173 -6.07 12.43 15.01
C LEU A 173 -6.83 13.65 14.48
N ASN A 174 -6.21 14.82 14.46
CA ASN A 174 -6.80 16.09 14.02
C ASN A 174 -6.29 16.56 12.64
N ARG A 175 -5.64 15.69 11.86
CA ARG A 175 -5.24 15.98 10.49
C ARG A 175 -5.59 14.84 9.56
N LEU A 176 -5.61 15.12 8.26
CA LEU A 176 -5.79 14.15 7.20
C LEU A 176 -4.42 13.75 6.61
N ILE A 177 -4.28 12.48 6.27
CA ILE A 177 -3.19 12.01 5.39
C ILE A 177 -3.79 11.15 4.31
N GLN A 178 -3.44 11.43 3.06
CA GLN A 178 -3.83 10.65 1.90
C GLN A 178 -2.64 9.90 1.32
N ILE A 179 -2.89 8.68 0.93
CA ILE A 179 -1.95 7.83 0.21
C ILE A 179 -2.52 7.54 -1.16
N ASP A 180 -1.80 7.89 -2.21
CA ASP A 180 -2.06 7.49 -3.57
C ASP A 180 -1.00 6.48 -4.00
N TYR A 181 -1.44 5.26 -4.26
CA TYR A 181 -0.59 4.15 -4.61
C TYR A 181 -0.88 3.75 -6.04
N THR A 182 0.07 4.00 -6.95
CA THR A 182 -0.09 3.68 -8.37
C THR A 182 0.65 2.39 -8.69
N VAL A 183 -0.06 1.44 -9.28
CA VAL A 183 0.50 0.22 -9.85
C VAL A 183 0.35 0.31 -11.36
N ARG A 184 1.46 0.37 -12.07
CA ARG A 184 1.48 0.39 -13.54
C ARG A 184 1.70 -1.00 -14.08
N ILE A 185 0.78 -1.46 -14.91
CA ILE A 185 0.88 -2.71 -15.63
C ILE A 185 1.21 -2.37 -17.08
N GLN A 186 2.36 -2.85 -17.56
CA GLN A 186 2.85 -2.60 -18.90
C GLN A 186 3.13 -3.91 -19.61
N THR A 187 2.60 -4.04 -20.82
CA THR A 187 2.98 -5.13 -21.71
C THR A 187 4.25 -4.76 -22.46
N LEU A 188 5.17 -5.73 -22.60
CA LEU A 188 6.39 -5.51 -23.34
C LEU A 188 6.11 -5.50 -24.83
N THR A 189 6.60 -4.47 -25.52
CA THR A 189 6.42 -4.30 -26.97
C THR A 189 7.62 -4.85 -27.76
N ASN A 190 8.69 -5.24 -27.10
CA ASN A 190 9.89 -5.74 -27.78
C ASN A 190 9.73 -7.23 -28.10
N LEU A 191 9.39 -7.52 -29.34
CA LEU A 191 9.21 -8.88 -29.88
C LEU A 191 10.48 -9.49 -30.43
N SER A 192 11.66 -8.97 -30.11
CA SER A 192 12.93 -9.39 -30.71
C SER A 192 13.39 -10.81 -30.36
N THR A 193 12.61 -11.60 -29.69
CA THR A 193 13.04 -12.88 -29.15
C THR A 193 12.17 -14.07 -29.49
N ILE A 194 11.26 -13.96 -30.43
CA ILE A 194 10.61 -15.14 -31.00
C ILE A 194 11.38 -15.50 -32.25
N SER A 195 12.42 -16.25 -32.09
CA SER A 195 13.09 -16.96 -33.16
C SER A 195 12.75 -18.44 -33.06
#